data_fe1c2ed7a3edd2929d391eee9dfa00f6
#
_entry.id   fe1c2ed7a3edd2929d391eee9dfa00f6
#
_cell.length_a   1.000
_cell.length_b   1.000
_cell.length_c   1.000
_cell.angle_alpha   90.00
_cell.angle_beta   90.00
_cell.angle_gamma   90.00
#
_symmetry.space_group_name_H-M   'P 1'
#
loop_
_entity.id
_entity.type
_entity.pdbx_description
1 polymer ?
#
loop_
_entity_poly.entity_id
_entity_poly.type
_entity_poly.pdbx_seq_one_letter_code
_entity_poly.pdbx_strand_id
1 'polypeptide(L)'
;MYAIYAKSGPFWTNRSSRFIFSWLLGLSVLVCLPNFSAGLQAGEDQIVPCQVRLEFSRDAAGGQLVRYRLFLQVKNDKPQPVSTVSMLWLDEQNTIIGNSDADCRADDLPLEVSQTGQCSRTVQTISNRLIQSFGQSIWTEIVNSELKTFDRIKSCKIVGYRYGQG
;
A
#
# COMPACT_ATOMS: atom_id res chain seq x y z
N MET A 1 -7.04 30.52 -32.03
CA MET A 1 -8.04 30.25 -33.09
C MET A 1 -7.84 28.80 -33.50
N TYR A 2 -8.65 27.88 -32.99
CA TYR A 2 -9.03 26.63 -33.66
C TYR A 2 -10.19 26.03 -32.90
N ALA A 3 -11.13 25.55 -33.69
CA ALA A 3 -12.52 25.38 -33.36
C ALA A 3 -12.86 24.09 -32.61
N ILE A 4 -13.88 24.20 -31.77
CA ILE A 4 -14.64 23.18 -31.09
C ILE A 4 -15.50 22.44 -32.13
N TYR A 5 -15.46 21.10 -32.12
CA TYR A 5 -16.50 20.27 -32.75
C TYR A 5 -17.21 19.41 -31.71
N ALA A 6 -18.42 19.84 -31.42
CA ALA A 6 -19.42 19.01 -30.75
C ALA A 6 -20.06 18.09 -31.79
N LYS A 7 -20.18 16.78 -31.49
CA LYS A 7 -20.96 15.84 -32.27
C LYS A 7 -22.05 15.22 -31.41
N SER A 8 -23.23 15.73 -31.61
CA SER A 8 -24.50 15.21 -31.13
C SER A 8 -25.00 14.07 -32.04
N GLY A 9 -25.60 13.03 -31.46
CA GLY A 9 -26.38 12.06 -32.21
C GLY A 9 -26.94 10.95 -31.34
N PRO A 10 -27.99 10.25 -31.77
CA PRO A 10 -29.35 10.69 -31.63
C PRO A 10 -30.18 9.82 -30.64
N PHE A 11 -31.20 10.42 -30.16
CA PHE A 11 -32.41 9.89 -29.49
C PHE A 11 -33.00 8.67 -30.22
N TRP A 12 -33.25 7.56 -29.51
CA TRP A 12 -34.20 6.54 -29.93
C TRP A 12 -35.36 6.44 -28.96
N THR A 13 -36.51 6.80 -29.48
CA THR A 13 -37.81 6.78 -28.89
C THR A 13 -38.41 5.37 -28.86
N ASN A 14 -38.96 5.02 -27.73
CA ASN A 14 -40.26 4.46 -27.49
C ASN A 14 -40.80 3.36 -28.43
N ARG A 15 -41.10 2.22 -27.84
CA ARG A 15 -42.31 1.47 -28.22
C ARG A 15 -42.85 0.63 -27.06
N SER A 16 -43.94 1.11 -26.55
CA SER A 16 -44.91 0.39 -25.70
C SER A 16 -45.38 -0.88 -26.40
N SER A 17 -45.45 -2.00 -25.69
CA SER A 17 -46.28 -3.13 -26.01
C SER A 17 -46.89 -3.71 -24.75
N ARG A 18 -48.20 -3.51 -24.66
CA ARG A 18 -49.13 -4.11 -23.69
C ARG A 18 -49.34 -5.57 -24.08
N PHE A 19 -49.18 -6.52 -23.19
CA PHE A 19 -49.86 -7.83 -23.21
C PHE A 19 -50.19 -8.19 -21.75
N ILE A 20 -51.45 -8.02 -21.36
CA ILE A 20 -52.56 -8.93 -21.14
C ILE A 20 -52.20 -10.17 -20.30
N PHE A 21 -52.78 -10.10 -19.08
CA PHE A 21 -53.26 -11.17 -18.19
C PHE A 21 -53.12 -12.63 -18.66
N SER A 22 -52.49 -13.43 -17.81
CA SER A 22 -52.99 -14.78 -17.59
C SER A 22 -52.65 -15.24 -16.16
N TRP A 23 -53.67 -15.50 -15.42
CA TRP A 23 -53.70 -16.20 -14.15
C TRP A 23 -53.29 -17.63 -14.35
N LEU A 24 -52.31 -18.16 -13.58
CA LEU A 24 -52.28 -19.56 -13.20
C LEU A 24 -51.50 -19.74 -11.89
N LEU A 25 -52.15 -20.39 -10.99
CA LEU A 25 -51.85 -20.93 -9.68
C LEU A 25 -50.43 -21.47 -9.48
N GLY A 26 -49.89 -21.12 -8.34
CA GLY A 26 -49.30 -22.05 -7.37
C GLY A 26 -48.06 -22.84 -7.76
N LEU A 27 -46.93 -22.39 -7.27
CA LEU A 27 -45.93 -23.26 -6.61
C LEU A 27 -44.95 -22.36 -5.86
N SER A 28 -45.13 -22.26 -4.54
CA SER A 28 -44.11 -21.62 -3.67
C SER A 28 -42.86 -22.46 -3.67
N VAL A 29 -41.98 -22.21 -4.61
CA VAL A 29 -40.60 -22.70 -4.53
C VAL A 29 -39.89 -21.84 -3.51
N LEU A 30 -39.73 -22.38 -2.32
CA LEU A 30 -38.87 -21.84 -1.27
C LEU A 30 -37.42 -21.89 -1.81
N VAL A 31 -36.99 -20.83 -2.49
CA VAL A 31 -35.60 -20.68 -2.91
C VAL A 31 -34.78 -20.42 -1.64
N CYS A 32 -34.21 -21.48 -1.06
CA CYS A 32 -33.12 -21.34 -0.12
C CYS A 32 -31.96 -20.64 -0.82
N LEU A 33 -31.88 -19.33 -0.71
CA LEU A 33 -30.70 -18.56 -1.07
C LEU A 33 -29.59 -19.02 -0.13
N PRO A 34 -28.50 -19.62 -0.64
CA PRO A 34 -27.33 -19.84 0.18
C PRO A 34 -26.86 -18.46 0.62
N ASN A 35 -26.90 -18.19 1.93
CA ASN A 35 -26.23 -17.07 2.53
C ASN A 35 -24.73 -17.24 2.20
N PHE A 36 -24.27 -16.63 1.12
CA PHE A 36 -22.87 -16.34 0.92
C PHE A 36 -22.46 -15.32 1.99
N SER A 37 -22.25 -15.81 3.19
CA SER A 37 -21.43 -15.11 4.15
C SER A 37 -20.05 -15.04 3.51
N ALA A 38 -19.76 -13.95 2.82
CA ALA A 38 -18.40 -13.57 2.49
C ALA A 38 -17.69 -13.41 3.84
N GLY A 39 -17.13 -14.51 4.33
CA GLY A 39 -16.24 -14.50 5.47
C GLY A 39 -15.12 -13.54 5.12
N LEU A 40 -15.09 -12.38 5.78
CA LEU A 40 -13.89 -11.60 5.93
C LEU A 40 -12.88 -12.55 6.58
N GLN A 41 -12.09 -13.24 5.76
CA GLN A 41 -10.88 -13.87 6.22
C GLN A 41 -9.98 -12.73 6.67
N ALA A 42 -10.03 -12.42 7.96
CA ALA A 42 -9.00 -11.65 8.63
C ALA A 42 -7.69 -12.40 8.32
N GLY A 43 -6.90 -11.84 7.43
CA GLY A 43 -5.61 -12.43 7.08
C GLY A 43 -4.83 -12.59 8.38
N GLU A 44 -4.25 -13.77 8.57
CA GLU A 44 -3.41 -14.08 9.72
C GLU A 44 -2.37 -12.96 9.85
N ASP A 45 -2.39 -12.25 10.99
CA ASP A 45 -1.54 -11.11 11.29
C ASP A 45 -0.06 -11.54 11.25
N GLN A 46 0.61 -11.29 10.14
CA GLN A 46 2.01 -11.65 9.98
C GLN A 46 2.90 -10.60 10.63
N ILE A 47 3.61 -10.98 11.70
CA ILE A 47 4.65 -10.14 12.31
C ILE A 47 6.01 -10.60 11.77
N VAL A 48 6.76 -9.66 11.19
CA VAL A 48 8.08 -9.90 10.60
C VAL A 48 9.10 -8.93 11.16
N PRO A 49 10.37 -9.33 11.25
CA PRO A 49 11.44 -8.38 11.57
C PRO A 49 11.51 -7.27 10.53
N CYS A 50 11.64 -6.03 10.98
CA CYS A 50 11.92 -4.92 10.10
C CYS A 50 13.03 -4.04 10.69
N GLN A 51 13.72 -3.30 9.84
CA GLN A 51 14.84 -2.46 10.23
C GLN A 51 14.89 -1.19 9.40
N VAL A 52 15.33 -0.10 10.03
CA VAL A 52 15.60 1.15 9.33
C VAL A 52 17.10 1.24 9.01
N ARG A 53 17.39 1.60 7.77
CA ARG A 53 18.76 1.84 7.27
C ARG A 53 18.88 3.27 6.78
N LEU A 54 20.09 3.82 6.91
CA LEU A 54 20.45 5.11 6.35
C LEU A 54 21.00 4.95 4.94
N GLU A 55 20.48 5.76 4.02
CA GLU A 55 21.02 5.91 2.67
C GLU A 55 21.46 7.35 2.47
N PHE A 56 22.75 7.53 2.21
CA PHE A 56 23.34 8.84 1.91
C PHE A 56 23.38 9.07 0.41
N SER A 57 22.95 10.24 -0.02
CA SER A 57 22.98 10.65 -1.42
C SER A 57 23.20 12.16 -1.52
N ARG A 58 23.24 12.68 -2.74
CA ARG A 58 23.23 14.12 -3.00
C ARG A 58 21.91 14.50 -3.68
N ASP A 59 21.42 15.68 -3.37
CA ASP A 59 20.29 16.25 -4.10
C ASP A 59 20.76 16.83 -5.46
N ALA A 60 19.81 17.28 -6.28
CA ALA A 60 20.09 17.83 -7.62
C ALA A 60 21.01 19.06 -7.61
N ALA A 61 21.15 19.76 -6.48
CA ALA A 61 22.03 20.92 -6.31
C ALA A 61 23.31 20.60 -5.51
N GLY A 62 23.63 19.29 -5.34
CA GLY A 62 24.85 18.83 -4.69
C GLY A 62 24.81 18.81 -3.16
N GLY A 63 23.69 19.18 -2.52
CA GLY A 63 23.54 19.11 -1.07
C GLY A 63 23.48 17.67 -0.59
N GLN A 64 24.00 17.40 0.62
CA GLN A 64 23.90 16.09 1.25
C GLN A 64 22.45 15.76 1.62
N LEU A 65 22.05 14.53 1.38
CA LEU A 65 20.72 14.00 1.64
C LEU A 65 20.84 12.67 2.39
N VAL A 66 20.10 12.53 3.47
CA VAL A 66 19.94 11.26 4.19
C VAL A 66 18.51 10.80 4.07
N ARG A 67 18.32 9.54 3.67
CA ARG A 67 17.02 8.86 3.68
C ARG A 67 17.04 7.76 4.71
N TYR A 68 16.01 7.72 5.55
CA TYR A 68 15.75 6.61 6.46
C TYR A 68 14.79 5.68 5.74
N ARG A 69 15.28 4.49 5.38
CA ARG A 69 14.45 3.50 4.70
C ARG A 69 14.16 2.32 5.59
N LEU A 70 12.89 2.03 5.75
CA LEU A 70 12.42 0.83 6.42
C LEU A 70 12.44 -0.33 5.42
N PHE A 71 12.96 -1.48 5.86
CA PHE A 71 13.05 -2.71 5.09
C PHE A 71 12.48 -3.88 5.87
N LEU A 72 11.76 -4.76 5.16
CA LEU A 72 11.29 -6.03 5.68
C LEU A 72 11.29 -7.09 4.56
N GLN A 73 11.44 -8.36 4.95
CA GLN A 73 11.30 -9.50 4.05
C GLN A 73 9.88 -10.03 4.16
N VAL A 74 9.22 -10.23 3.03
CA VAL A 74 7.85 -10.74 2.96
C VAL A 74 7.80 -11.91 1.99
N LYS A 75 7.16 -13.00 2.41
CA LYS A 75 6.75 -14.08 1.52
C LYS A 75 5.31 -13.82 1.10
N ASN A 76 5.08 -13.81 -0.20
CA ASN A 76 3.72 -13.67 -0.72
C ASN A 76 2.99 -15.02 -0.63
N ASP A 77 2.12 -15.18 0.37
CA ASP A 77 1.24 -16.33 0.57
C ASP A 77 -0.18 -16.10 0.00
N LYS A 78 -0.38 -14.99 -0.72
CA LYS A 78 -1.66 -14.61 -1.31
C LYS A 78 -1.80 -15.16 -2.73
N PRO A 79 -3.04 -15.31 -3.23
CA PRO A 79 -3.31 -15.89 -4.56
C PRO A 79 -3.01 -14.97 -5.73
N GLN A 80 -2.53 -13.75 -5.48
CA GLN A 80 -2.24 -12.73 -6.50
C GLN A 80 -0.88 -12.07 -6.22
N PRO A 81 -0.22 -11.51 -7.23
CA PRO A 81 1.01 -10.75 -7.04
C PRO A 81 0.82 -9.56 -6.10
N VAL A 82 1.72 -9.41 -5.11
CA VAL A 82 1.68 -8.34 -4.12
C VAL A 82 2.64 -7.22 -4.50
N SER A 83 2.12 -6.01 -4.68
CA SER A 83 2.92 -4.81 -4.98
C SER A 83 3.23 -3.96 -3.75
N THR A 84 2.37 -4.01 -2.73
CA THR A 84 2.51 -3.16 -1.53
C THR A 84 1.94 -3.88 -0.32
N VAL A 85 2.56 -3.69 0.84
CA VAL A 85 2.01 -4.11 2.13
C VAL A 85 1.74 -2.90 3.00
N SER A 86 0.60 -2.90 3.69
CA SER A 86 0.29 -1.96 4.77
C SER A 86 0.70 -2.58 6.09
N MET A 87 1.41 -1.83 6.93
CA MET A 87 2.00 -2.36 8.16
C MET A 87 1.93 -1.40 9.33
N LEU A 88 1.91 -1.96 10.52
CA LEU A 88 2.10 -1.27 11.79
C LEU A 88 3.53 -1.50 12.27
N TRP A 89 4.17 -0.46 12.80
CA TRP A 89 5.49 -0.55 13.40
C TRP A 89 5.35 -0.87 14.89
N LEU A 90 6.11 -1.83 15.35
CA LEU A 90 6.07 -2.30 16.73
C LEU A 90 7.43 -2.09 17.39
N ASP A 91 7.40 -1.66 18.66
CA ASP A 91 8.58 -1.61 19.51
C ASP A 91 8.88 -2.99 20.16
N GLU A 92 9.85 -3.03 21.08
CA GLU A 92 10.23 -4.25 21.81
C GLU A 92 9.10 -4.83 22.67
N GLN A 93 8.16 -4.00 23.09
CA GLN A 93 6.98 -4.39 23.88
C GLN A 93 5.78 -4.75 23.02
N ASN A 94 5.95 -4.82 21.69
CA ASN A 94 4.88 -4.98 20.70
C ASN A 94 3.83 -3.86 20.74
N THR A 95 4.21 -2.67 21.21
CA THR A 95 3.36 -1.50 21.18
C THR A 95 3.42 -0.88 19.77
N ILE A 96 2.26 -0.47 19.25
CA ILE A 96 2.18 0.22 17.95
C ILE A 96 2.74 1.63 18.12
N ILE A 97 3.81 1.95 17.39
CA ILE A 97 4.49 3.25 17.40
C ILE A 97 4.37 4.02 16.09
N GLY A 98 3.76 3.41 15.07
CA GLY A 98 3.52 4.05 13.79
C GLY A 98 2.95 3.08 12.75
N ASN A 99 2.77 3.60 11.53
CA ASN A 99 2.31 2.81 10.39
C ASN A 99 2.87 3.34 9.08
N SER A 100 2.88 2.51 8.05
CA SER A 100 3.16 2.92 6.67
C SER A 100 2.77 1.83 5.68
N ASP A 101 2.75 2.22 4.40
CA ASP A 101 2.77 1.29 3.27
C ASP A 101 4.20 1.11 2.79
N ALA A 102 4.59 -0.11 2.42
CA ALA A 102 5.89 -0.42 1.82
C ALA A 102 5.71 -1.10 0.48
N ASP A 103 6.45 -0.63 -0.52
CA ASP A 103 6.48 -1.24 -1.84
C ASP A 103 7.30 -2.53 -1.81
N CYS A 104 6.71 -3.60 -2.31
CA CYS A 104 7.29 -4.94 -2.35
C CYS A 104 7.75 -5.28 -3.74
N ARG A 105 9.01 -5.69 -3.87
CA ARG A 105 9.61 -6.05 -5.16
C ARG A 105 10.55 -7.23 -5.04
N ALA A 106 10.54 -8.04 -6.09
CA ALA A 106 11.61 -8.97 -6.42
C ALA A 106 11.97 -8.71 -7.88
N ASP A 107 13.25 -8.43 -8.17
CA ASP A 107 13.75 -8.10 -9.50
C ASP A 107 12.93 -6.96 -10.18
N ASP A 108 12.61 -5.91 -9.41
CA ASP A 108 11.81 -4.74 -9.81
C ASP A 108 10.34 -5.00 -10.17
N LEU A 109 9.86 -6.23 -10.02
CA LEU A 109 8.47 -6.65 -10.24
C LEU A 109 7.74 -6.84 -8.91
N PRO A 110 6.38 -6.82 -8.90
CA PRO A 110 5.60 -7.25 -7.75
C PRO A 110 5.99 -8.67 -7.30
N LEU A 111 5.80 -9.00 -6.03
CA LEU A 111 6.06 -10.34 -5.52
C LEU A 111 5.03 -11.33 -6.07
N GLU A 112 5.49 -12.27 -6.87
CA GLU A 112 4.67 -13.36 -7.37
C GLU A 112 4.18 -14.29 -6.25
N VAL A 113 3.17 -15.11 -6.54
CA VAL A 113 2.63 -16.09 -5.60
C VAL A 113 3.73 -17.02 -5.10
N SER A 114 3.82 -17.21 -3.79
CA SER A 114 4.85 -18.00 -3.09
C SER A 114 6.27 -17.43 -3.14
N GLN A 115 6.49 -16.29 -3.79
CA GLN A 115 7.79 -15.64 -3.86
C GLN A 115 8.09 -14.89 -2.55
N THR A 116 9.37 -14.89 -2.16
CA THR A 116 9.89 -14.05 -1.09
C THR A 116 10.65 -12.87 -1.69
N GLY A 117 10.39 -11.68 -1.20
CA GLY A 117 11.08 -10.48 -1.67
C GLY A 117 11.17 -9.42 -0.59
N GLN A 118 11.80 -8.31 -0.95
CA GLN A 118 12.01 -7.18 -0.05
C GLN A 118 10.93 -6.13 -0.25
N CYS A 119 10.30 -5.72 0.86
CA CYS A 119 9.47 -4.54 0.88
C CYS A 119 10.21 -3.39 1.53
N SER A 120 10.05 -2.18 1.01
CA SER A 120 10.73 -1.01 1.55
C SER A 120 9.92 0.26 1.45
N ARG A 121 10.20 1.20 2.37
CA ARG A 121 9.60 2.54 2.42
C ARG A 121 10.60 3.57 2.92
N THR A 122 10.68 4.71 2.26
CA THR A 122 11.35 5.88 2.83
C THR A 122 10.44 6.50 3.89
N VAL A 123 10.83 6.41 5.15
CA VAL A 123 10.04 6.94 6.28
C VAL A 123 10.37 8.39 6.58
N GLN A 124 11.61 8.80 6.32
CA GLN A 124 12.09 10.18 6.54
C GLN A 124 13.17 10.54 5.54
N THR A 125 13.24 11.81 5.18
CA THR A 125 14.33 12.38 4.39
C THR A 125 14.78 13.67 5.03
N ILE A 126 16.09 13.82 5.26
CA ILE A 126 16.69 15.04 5.80
C ILE A 126 17.71 15.56 4.77
N SER A 127 17.58 16.85 4.42
CA SER A 127 18.53 17.57 3.57
C SER A 127 19.38 18.50 4.41
N ASN A 128 20.68 18.55 4.16
CA ASN A 128 21.57 19.45 4.90
C ASN A 128 21.49 20.92 4.43
N ARG A 129 20.72 21.22 3.39
CA ARG A 129 20.63 22.59 2.85
C ARG A 129 20.22 23.62 3.89
N LEU A 130 19.23 23.28 4.73
CA LEU A 130 18.76 24.15 5.80
C LEU A 130 19.73 24.18 6.99
N ILE A 131 20.65 23.22 7.08
CA ILE A 131 21.53 23.01 8.21
C ILE A 131 22.97 23.46 7.91
N GLN A 132 23.31 23.67 6.64
CA GLN A 132 24.67 24.08 6.23
C GLN A 132 25.16 25.33 6.96
N SER A 133 24.28 26.31 7.24
CA SER A 133 24.61 27.51 7.98
C SER A 133 24.93 27.28 9.46
N PHE A 134 24.54 26.14 10.01
CA PHE A 134 24.74 25.78 11.43
C PHE A 134 25.98 24.89 11.66
N GLY A 135 26.60 24.38 10.59
CA GLY A 135 27.81 23.56 10.66
C GLY A 135 27.56 22.04 10.63
N GLN A 136 28.63 21.29 10.31
CA GLN A 136 28.58 19.83 10.14
C GLN A 136 28.22 19.06 11.40
N SER A 137 28.57 19.57 12.59
CA SER A 137 28.27 18.92 13.84
C SER A 137 26.77 18.82 14.10
N ILE A 138 26.02 19.88 13.82
CA ILE A 138 24.57 19.92 13.98
C ILE A 138 23.87 18.96 12.99
N TRP A 139 24.38 18.89 11.76
CA TRP A 139 23.89 17.90 10.78
C TRP A 139 24.01 16.48 11.34
N THR A 140 25.19 16.10 11.84
CA THR A 140 25.43 14.78 12.41
C THR A 140 24.57 14.49 13.61
N GLU A 141 24.36 15.48 14.49
CA GLU A 141 23.49 15.35 15.67
C GLU A 141 22.03 15.10 15.27
N ILE A 142 21.49 15.86 14.30
CA ILE A 142 20.12 15.66 13.79
C ILE A 142 19.96 14.27 13.18
N VAL A 143 20.90 13.84 12.33
CA VAL A 143 20.85 12.52 11.71
C VAL A 143 20.87 11.41 12.78
N ASN A 144 21.74 11.52 13.79
CA ASN A 144 21.82 10.52 14.84
C ASN A 144 20.60 10.53 15.76
N SER A 145 20.01 11.69 16.03
CA SER A 145 18.78 11.82 16.83
C SER A 145 17.59 11.13 16.14
N GLU A 146 17.42 11.36 14.86
CA GLU A 146 16.38 10.70 14.08
C GLU A 146 16.60 9.17 13.99
N LEU A 147 17.86 8.74 13.82
CA LEU A 147 18.17 7.32 13.80
C LEU A 147 17.75 6.64 15.12
N LYS A 148 18.04 7.26 16.26
CA LYS A 148 17.61 6.73 17.56
C LYS A 148 16.09 6.62 17.69
N THR A 149 15.35 7.54 17.08
CA THR A 149 13.88 7.49 17.06
C THR A 149 13.39 6.27 16.28
N PHE A 150 13.99 5.99 15.12
CA PHE A 150 13.63 4.84 14.30
C PHE A 150 14.20 3.51 14.80
N ASP A 151 15.27 3.52 15.61
CA ASP A 151 15.81 2.31 16.22
C ASP A 151 14.85 1.63 17.22
N ARG A 152 13.82 2.34 17.62
CA ARG A 152 12.70 1.78 18.40
C ARG A 152 11.85 0.79 17.60
N ILE A 153 11.87 0.83 16.26
CA ILE A 153 11.13 -0.09 15.41
C ILE A 153 11.86 -1.44 15.41
N LYS A 154 11.24 -2.48 15.98
CA LYS A 154 11.83 -3.82 16.08
C LYS A 154 11.14 -4.84 15.19
N SER A 155 9.84 -4.70 14.99
CA SER A 155 9.07 -5.56 14.10
C SER A 155 7.96 -4.80 13.40
N CYS A 156 7.44 -5.39 12.32
CA CYS A 156 6.34 -4.87 11.54
C CYS A 156 5.22 -5.90 11.48
N LYS A 157 4.01 -5.48 11.83
CA LYS A 157 2.79 -6.27 11.68
C LYS A 157 2.12 -5.92 10.38
N ILE A 158 2.05 -6.88 9.45
CA ILE A 158 1.37 -6.68 8.18
C ILE A 158 -0.13 -6.78 8.41
N VAL A 159 -0.86 -5.74 8.01
CA VAL A 159 -2.32 -5.61 8.21
C VAL A 159 -3.10 -5.52 6.91
N GLY A 160 -2.42 -5.40 5.78
CA GLY A 160 -3.06 -5.31 4.47
C GLY A 160 -2.11 -5.54 3.31
N TYR A 161 -2.69 -5.88 2.16
CA TYR A 161 -1.98 -6.12 0.91
C TYR A 161 -2.63 -5.34 -0.22
N ARG A 162 -1.82 -4.77 -1.10
CA ARG A 162 -2.25 -4.23 -2.38
C ARG A 162 -1.66 -5.10 -3.48
N TYR A 163 -2.50 -5.53 -4.39
CA TYR A 163 -2.12 -6.41 -5.47
C TYR A 163 -1.63 -5.61 -6.67
N GLY A 164 -0.56 -6.09 -7.33
CA GLY A 164 -0.07 -5.56 -8.59
C GLY A 164 -0.96 -6.03 -9.73
N GLN A 165 -1.14 -5.17 -10.75
CA GLN A 165 -1.58 -5.65 -12.05
C GLN A 165 -0.34 -6.21 -12.74
N GLY A 166 -0.39 -7.48 -13.11
CA GLY A 166 0.61 -8.13 -13.94
C GLY A 166 0.61 -7.59 -15.38
#